data_dcec573a71eed8a2f597ee0ac2217798
#
_entry.id   dcec573a71eed8a2f597ee0ac2217798
#
_cell.length_a   1.000
_cell.length_b   1.000
_cell.length_c   1.000
_cell.angle_alpha   90.00
_cell.angle_beta   90.00
_cell.angle_gamma   90.00
#
_symmetry.space_group_name_H-M   'P 1'
#
loop_
_entity.id
_entity.type
_entity.pdbx_description
1 polymer ?
#
loop_
_entity_poly.entity_id
_entity_poly.type
_entity_poly.pdbx_seq_one_letter_code
_entity_poly.pdbx_strand_id
1 'polypeptide(L)'
;MFKLYNSIDEVASEMSDFFKDCVPNISKNTLKTLPYIILGVVNSESVVTSDIASSINSINFSNNTDSIQKRIWRFMNNEMIDIYKIFNSIIRKVILNISNVKHNKLVVTLDHMFTKNNFVTLMFTLKIDNQGIPIWFSTERTLNNCHQEIQKHSRKRVFSEGFIFKAVNEVIDLLSPLNSKIIFLADRWFFNLKLLEHIQGKGTYYCFRAKENSNVKFLLYDKKEKHEIYRNLSYLHSNKHHSKYYKDLELGVCYLNVI
;
A
#
# COMPACT_ATOMS: atom_id res chain seq x y z
N MET A 1 11.08 -6.12 24.64
CA MET A 1 10.72 -7.18 25.59
C MET A 1 9.43 -7.82 25.08
N PHE A 2 9.49 -9.05 24.58
CA PHE A 2 8.29 -9.77 24.10
C PHE A 2 7.51 -10.22 25.32
N LYS A 3 6.25 -9.79 25.42
CA LYS A 3 5.33 -10.26 26.47
C LYS A 3 4.87 -11.66 26.07
N LEU A 4 5.15 -12.65 26.88
CA LEU A 4 4.60 -14.00 26.71
C LEU A 4 3.13 -13.97 27.15
N TYR A 5 2.22 -14.20 26.23
CA TYR A 5 0.78 -14.30 26.52
C TYR A 5 0.44 -15.71 26.97
N ASN A 6 -0.30 -15.81 28.06
CA ASN A 6 -0.73 -17.10 28.61
C ASN A 6 -2.03 -17.63 28.00
N SER A 7 -2.79 -16.73 27.34
CA SER A 7 -4.05 -17.11 26.67
C SER A 7 -4.39 -16.13 25.53
N ILE A 8 -5.25 -16.60 24.62
CA ILE A 8 -5.77 -15.79 23.52
C ILE A 8 -6.72 -14.70 24.02
N ASP A 9 -7.44 -14.95 25.11
CA ASP A 9 -8.30 -13.95 25.74
C ASP A 9 -7.48 -12.75 26.26
N GLU A 10 -6.28 -13.00 26.76
CA GLU A 10 -5.35 -11.93 27.16
C GLU A 10 -4.92 -11.10 25.95
N VAL A 11 -4.56 -11.73 24.83
CA VAL A 11 -4.22 -11.04 23.58
C VAL A 11 -5.42 -10.26 23.04
N ALA A 12 -6.62 -10.85 23.03
CA ALA A 12 -7.83 -10.19 22.57
C ALA A 12 -8.20 -8.98 23.44
N SER A 13 -7.98 -9.08 24.77
CA SER A 13 -8.18 -7.98 25.70
C SER A 13 -7.22 -6.82 25.41
N GLU A 14 -5.92 -7.08 25.28
CA GLU A 14 -4.93 -6.05 24.95
C GLU A 14 -5.19 -5.41 23.58
N MET A 15 -5.60 -6.19 22.59
CA MET A 15 -6.03 -5.65 21.29
C MET A 15 -7.26 -4.75 21.45
N SER A 16 -8.22 -5.12 22.29
CA SER A 16 -9.40 -4.31 22.55
C SER A 16 -9.04 -2.97 23.20
N ASP A 17 -8.14 -2.99 24.17
CA ASP A 17 -7.64 -1.75 24.81
C ASP A 17 -6.88 -0.88 23.80
N PHE A 18 -6.02 -1.48 22.97
CA PHE A 18 -5.34 -0.76 21.90
C PHE A 18 -6.32 -0.12 20.91
N PHE A 19 -7.35 -0.85 20.47
CA PHE A 19 -8.37 -0.30 19.57
C PHE A 19 -9.18 0.81 20.21
N LYS A 20 -9.49 0.70 21.48
CA LYS A 20 -10.16 1.75 22.24
C LYS A 20 -9.33 3.04 22.31
N ASP A 21 -8.03 2.90 22.49
CA ASP A 21 -7.09 4.02 22.48
C ASP A 21 -6.94 4.67 21.10
N CYS A 22 -6.96 3.86 20.04
CA CYS A 22 -6.86 4.35 18.67
C CYS A 22 -8.16 5.00 18.16
N VAL A 23 -9.32 4.44 18.56
CA VAL A 23 -10.65 4.80 18.05
C VAL A 23 -11.60 5.10 19.22
N PRO A 24 -11.59 6.32 19.79
CA PRO A 24 -12.33 6.63 21.02
C PRO A 24 -13.84 6.32 20.99
N ASN A 25 -14.46 6.37 19.80
CA ASN A 25 -15.91 6.14 19.61
C ASN A 25 -16.24 4.75 19.04
N ILE A 26 -15.32 3.80 19.13
CA ILE A 26 -15.57 2.43 18.67
C ILE A 26 -16.67 1.77 19.52
N SER A 27 -17.60 1.07 18.89
CA SER A 27 -18.69 0.43 19.64
C SER A 27 -18.18 -0.74 20.50
N LYS A 28 -18.82 -0.97 21.65
CA LYS A 28 -18.51 -2.11 22.54
C LYS A 28 -18.59 -3.44 21.79
N ASN A 29 -19.54 -3.59 20.87
CA ASN A 29 -19.68 -4.82 20.08
C ASN A 29 -18.53 -5.01 19.09
N THR A 30 -18.03 -3.92 18.48
CA THR A 30 -16.86 -3.95 17.61
C THR A 30 -15.62 -4.33 18.40
N LEU A 31 -15.39 -3.73 19.57
CA LEU A 31 -14.28 -4.07 20.48
C LEU A 31 -14.28 -5.54 20.90
N LYS A 32 -15.47 -6.10 21.17
CA LYS A 32 -15.62 -7.52 21.55
C LYS A 32 -15.47 -8.50 20.39
N THR A 33 -15.56 -8.05 19.14
CA THR A 33 -15.63 -8.99 17.99
C THR A 33 -14.40 -8.87 17.11
N LEU A 34 -13.92 -7.65 16.83
CA LEU A 34 -12.80 -7.41 15.92
C LEU A 34 -11.50 -8.12 16.33
N PRO A 35 -11.06 -8.11 17.61
CA PRO A 35 -9.86 -8.82 18.04
C PRO A 35 -9.91 -10.32 17.73
N TYR A 36 -11.04 -10.97 18.03
CA TYR A 36 -11.20 -12.40 17.76
C TYR A 36 -11.22 -12.71 16.26
N ILE A 37 -11.82 -11.86 15.42
CA ILE A 37 -11.76 -12.03 13.96
C ILE A 37 -10.31 -11.96 13.50
N ILE A 38 -9.54 -10.97 13.96
CA ILE A 38 -8.13 -10.83 13.58
C ILE A 38 -7.33 -12.05 14.05
N LEU A 39 -7.47 -12.47 15.29
CA LEU A 39 -6.81 -13.66 15.82
C LEU A 39 -7.22 -14.92 15.06
N GLY A 40 -8.50 -15.04 14.72
CA GLY A 40 -9.01 -16.12 13.90
C GLY A 40 -8.40 -16.17 12.50
N VAL A 41 -8.24 -15.02 11.84
CA VAL A 41 -7.54 -14.89 10.53
C VAL A 41 -6.08 -15.32 10.67
N VAL A 42 -5.38 -14.79 11.67
CA VAL A 42 -3.95 -15.12 11.90
C VAL A 42 -3.76 -16.61 12.17
N ASN A 43 -4.63 -17.20 12.98
CA ASN A 43 -4.50 -18.59 13.42
C ASN A 43 -4.94 -19.60 12.35
N SER A 44 -5.94 -19.24 11.53
CA SER A 44 -6.40 -20.07 10.41
C SER A 44 -5.60 -19.88 9.12
N GLU A 45 -4.79 -18.83 9.06
CA GLU A 45 -4.11 -18.37 7.81
C GLU A 45 -5.09 -18.20 6.64
N SER A 46 -6.37 -17.91 6.95
CA SER A 46 -7.47 -17.85 6.01
C SER A 46 -8.35 -16.63 6.25
N VAL A 47 -8.95 -16.10 5.19
CA VAL A 47 -9.99 -15.06 5.24
C VAL A 47 -11.40 -15.62 5.03
N VAL A 48 -11.52 -16.93 4.95
CA VAL A 48 -12.81 -17.63 4.80
C VAL A 48 -13.50 -17.70 6.16
N THR A 49 -14.74 -17.23 6.22
CA THR A 49 -15.48 -17.09 7.50
C THR A 49 -15.68 -18.40 8.26
N SER A 50 -15.80 -19.54 7.57
CA SER A 50 -15.87 -20.87 8.18
C SER A 50 -14.55 -21.25 8.87
N ASP A 51 -13.42 -20.97 8.25
CA ASP A 51 -12.11 -21.31 8.76
C ASP A 51 -11.77 -20.45 9.98
N ILE A 52 -12.06 -19.15 9.88
CA ILE A 52 -11.96 -18.20 10.99
C ILE A 52 -12.81 -18.68 12.17
N ALA A 53 -14.08 -19.05 11.91
CA ALA A 53 -14.99 -19.50 12.96
C ALA A 53 -14.50 -20.79 13.62
N SER A 54 -14.00 -21.75 12.86
CA SER A 54 -13.44 -23.01 13.36
C SER A 54 -12.20 -22.75 14.21
N SER A 55 -11.33 -21.84 13.76
CA SER A 55 -10.14 -21.44 14.51
C SER A 55 -10.49 -20.77 15.83
N ILE A 56 -11.44 -19.84 15.85
CA ILE A 56 -11.92 -19.20 17.08
C ILE A 56 -12.53 -20.24 18.04
N ASN A 57 -13.32 -21.18 17.52
CA ASN A 57 -13.96 -22.21 18.35
C ASN A 57 -12.93 -23.12 19.02
N SER A 58 -11.86 -23.48 18.35
CA SER A 58 -10.77 -24.29 18.92
C SER A 58 -10.05 -23.61 20.09
N ILE A 59 -10.19 -22.29 20.18
CA ILE A 59 -9.42 -21.45 21.08
C ILE A 59 -10.09 -21.22 22.43
N ASN A 60 -11.39 -21.11 22.58
CA ASN A 60 -12.09 -20.99 23.88
C ASN A 60 -13.59 -20.64 23.80
N PHE A 61 -14.33 -20.96 22.78
CA PHE A 61 -15.75 -20.66 22.76
C PHE A 61 -16.60 -21.94 22.94
N SER A 62 -17.37 -21.99 24.00
CA SER A 62 -18.45 -22.94 24.18
C SER A 62 -19.61 -22.83 23.16
N ASN A 63 -19.42 -22.04 22.12
CA ASN A 63 -20.41 -21.75 21.09
C ASN A 63 -20.16 -22.61 19.85
N ASN A 64 -21.25 -23.13 19.29
CA ASN A 64 -21.23 -23.81 18.00
C ASN A 64 -20.56 -22.93 16.92
N THR A 65 -19.69 -23.51 16.08
CA THR A 65 -18.98 -22.87 14.97
C THR A 65 -19.93 -22.06 14.08
N ASP A 66 -21.15 -22.56 13.82
CA ASP A 66 -22.17 -21.84 13.04
C ASP A 66 -22.59 -20.52 13.70
N SER A 67 -22.67 -20.49 15.02
CA SER A 67 -23.01 -19.26 15.74
C SER A 67 -21.90 -18.21 15.64
N ILE A 68 -20.64 -18.65 15.70
CA ILE A 68 -19.47 -17.81 15.51
C ILE A 68 -19.44 -17.27 14.07
N GLN A 69 -19.64 -18.15 13.08
CA GLN A 69 -19.68 -17.76 11.67
C GLN A 69 -20.78 -16.72 11.39
N LYS A 70 -21.99 -16.92 11.93
CA LYS A 70 -23.09 -15.95 11.83
C LYS A 70 -22.74 -14.61 12.49
N ARG A 71 -21.99 -14.62 13.60
CA ARG A 71 -21.53 -13.41 14.28
C ARG A 71 -20.49 -12.67 13.43
N ILE A 72 -19.53 -13.37 12.84
CA ILE A 72 -18.55 -12.82 11.91
C ILE A 72 -19.27 -12.21 10.71
N TRP A 73 -20.20 -12.94 10.11
CA TRP A 73 -20.95 -12.46 8.95
C TRP A 73 -21.74 -11.18 9.26
N ARG A 74 -22.43 -11.11 10.41
CA ARG A 74 -23.13 -9.90 10.87
C ARG A 74 -22.19 -8.73 11.09
N PHE A 75 -21.00 -9.00 11.62
CA PHE A 75 -19.96 -7.98 11.79
C PHE A 75 -19.48 -7.43 10.45
N MET A 76 -19.17 -8.30 9.50
CA MET A 76 -18.68 -7.92 8.18
C MET A 76 -19.73 -7.15 7.34
N ASN A 77 -21.03 -7.41 7.57
CA ASN A 77 -22.12 -6.73 6.87
C ASN A 77 -22.75 -5.58 7.67
N ASN A 78 -22.08 -5.11 8.72
CA ASN A 78 -22.58 -4.02 9.52
C ASN A 78 -22.14 -2.67 8.93
N GLU A 79 -23.04 -1.99 8.25
CA GLU A 79 -22.80 -0.67 7.61
C GLU A 79 -22.41 0.44 8.60
N MET A 80 -22.66 0.24 9.91
CA MET A 80 -22.24 1.18 10.95
C MET A 80 -20.76 1.08 11.29
N ILE A 81 -20.04 0.08 10.74
CA ILE A 81 -18.61 -0.11 10.96
C ILE A 81 -17.84 0.48 9.79
N ASP A 82 -17.26 1.65 10.01
CA ASP A 82 -16.38 2.29 9.05
C ASP A 82 -14.94 1.73 9.20
N ILE A 83 -14.63 0.71 8.40
CA ILE A 83 -13.32 0.05 8.38
C ILE A 83 -12.20 1.03 8.04
N TYR A 84 -12.41 1.97 7.11
CA TYR A 84 -11.40 2.96 6.74
C TYR A 84 -11.08 3.89 7.90
N LYS A 85 -12.10 4.31 8.65
CA LYS A 85 -11.92 5.15 9.84
C LYS A 85 -11.14 4.41 10.93
N ILE A 86 -11.47 3.14 11.19
CA ILE A 86 -10.75 2.31 12.16
C ILE A 86 -9.30 2.15 11.72
N PHE A 87 -9.06 1.73 10.49
CA PHE A 87 -7.73 1.55 9.93
C PHE A 87 -6.89 2.84 10.02
N ASN A 88 -7.41 3.95 9.53
CA ASN A 88 -6.70 5.23 9.55
C ASN A 88 -6.34 5.69 10.98
N SER A 89 -7.24 5.45 11.94
CA SER A 89 -6.98 5.79 13.34
C SER A 89 -5.84 4.93 13.93
N ILE A 90 -5.84 3.64 13.63
CA ILE A 90 -4.78 2.71 14.03
C ILE A 90 -3.45 3.12 13.41
N ILE A 91 -3.42 3.37 12.10
CA ILE A 91 -2.20 3.74 11.40
C ILE A 91 -1.63 5.05 11.89
N ARG A 92 -2.46 6.06 12.18
CA ARG A 92 -2.00 7.31 12.78
C ARG A 92 -1.31 7.07 14.12
N LYS A 93 -1.85 6.19 14.97
CA LYS A 93 -1.22 5.82 16.26
C LYS A 93 0.10 5.10 16.05
N VAL A 94 0.17 4.17 15.10
CA VAL A 94 1.39 3.44 14.75
C VAL A 94 2.46 4.43 14.27
N ILE A 95 2.13 5.36 13.36
CA ILE A 95 3.05 6.38 12.84
C ILE A 95 3.56 7.28 13.97
N LEU A 96 2.70 7.73 14.89
CA LEU A 96 3.11 8.53 16.04
C LEU A 96 4.09 7.77 16.93
N ASN A 97 3.91 6.47 17.12
CA ASN A 97 4.84 5.66 17.89
C ASN A 97 6.21 5.49 17.18
N ILE A 98 6.19 5.41 15.85
CA ILE A 98 7.40 5.34 15.03
C ILE A 98 8.13 6.70 14.99
N SER A 99 7.42 7.82 15.16
CA SER A 99 8.02 9.17 15.13
C SER A 99 9.12 9.38 16.17
N ASN A 100 9.13 8.56 17.22
CA ASN A 100 10.20 8.56 18.23
C ASN A 100 11.54 8.02 17.69
N VAL A 101 11.52 7.36 16.52
CA VAL A 101 12.72 6.85 15.84
C VAL A 101 13.04 7.81 14.69
N LYS A 102 14.21 8.43 14.71
CA LYS A 102 14.65 9.35 13.64
C LYS A 102 14.90 8.60 12.35
N HIS A 103 13.97 8.68 11.43
CA HIS A 103 14.14 8.19 10.06
C HIS A 103 14.46 9.37 9.14
N ASN A 104 15.65 9.39 8.52
CA ASN A 104 16.01 10.43 7.55
C ASN A 104 15.24 10.29 6.23
N LYS A 105 14.81 9.08 5.90
CA LYS A 105 14.11 8.74 4.67
C LYS A 105 13.02 7.71 4.94
N LEU A 106 11.85 7.91 4.38
CA LEU A 106 10.72 6.99 4.40
C LEU A 106 10.51 6.44 3.00
N VAL A 107 10.54 5.14 2.86
CA VAL A 107 10.28 4.46 1.59
C VAL A 107 8.85 3.95 1.60
N VAL A 108 8.05 4.43 0.65
CA VAL A 108 6.64 4.06 0.49
C VAL A 108 6.46 3.35 -0.84
N THR A 109 6.05 2.11 -0.82
CA THR A 109 5.72 1.37 -2.05
C THR A 109 4.26 1.59 -2.42
N LEU A 110 4.01 1.80 -3.69
CA LEU A 110 2.69 1.91 -4.30
C LEU A 110 2.46 0.69 -5.18
N ASP A 111 1.42 -0.07 -4.88
CA ASP A 111 1.06 -1.27 -5.64
C ASP A 111 -0.46 -1.42 -5.76
N HIS A 112 -0.90 -2.29 -6.65
CA HIS A 112 -2.31 -2.62 -6.81
C HIS A 112 -2.51 -4.12 -6.93
N MET A 113 -3.62 -4.60 -6.38
CA MET A 113 -4.02 -6.00 -6.39
C MET A 113 -5.38 -6.16 -7.04
N PHE A 114 -5.50 -7.15 -7.92
CA PHE A 114 -6.77 -7.54 -8.51
C PHE A 114 -7.36 -8.73 -7.77
N THR A 115 -8.64 -8.68 -7.49
CA THR A 115 -9.38 -9.82 -6.94
C THR A 115 -10.26 -10.47 -8.01
N LYS A 116 -10.64 -11.73 -7.78
CA LYS A 116 -11.48 -12.49 -8.71
C LYS A 116 -12.86 -11.87 -8.99
N ASN A 117 -13.34 -11.00 -8.12
CA ASN A 117 -14.69 -10.41 -8.17
C ASN A 117 -14.70 -9.01 -8.81
N ASN A 118 -13.77 -8.71 -9.70
CA ASN A 118 -13.66 -7.40 -10.35
C ASN A 118 -13.42 -6.23 -9.36
N PHE A 119 -12.79 -6.49 -8.25
CA PHE A 119 -12.28 -5.42 -7.39
C PHE A 119 -10.79 -5.23 -7.62
N VAL A 120 -10.36 -3.99 -7.51
CA VAL A 120 -8.95 -3.63 -7.47
C VAL A 120 -8.69 -2.82 -6.22
N THR A 121 -7.63 -3.17 -5.52
CA THR A 121 -7.17 -2.46 -4.33
C THR A 121 -5.86 -1.74 -4.65
N LEU A 122 -5.85 -0.43 -4.48
CA LEU A 122 -4.63 0.38 -4.47
C LEU A 122 -4.12 0.42 -3.03
N MET A 123 -2.84 0.16 -2.84
CA MET A 123 -2.22 0.10 -1.51
C MET A 123 -0.92 0.89 -1.47
N PHE A 124 -0.73 1.62 -0.39
CA PHE A 124 0.56 2.21 -0.03
C PHE A 124 1.11 1.52 1.21
N THR A 125 2.35 1.09 1.12
CA THR A 125 3.04 0.34 2.18
C THR A 125 4.31 1.08 2.58
N LEU A 126 4.43 1.45 3.84
CA LEU A 126 5.63 2.04 4.41
C LEU A 126 6.63 0.94 4.76
N LYS A 127 7.85 1.05 4.26
CA LYS A 127 8.93 0.15 4.63
C LYS A 127 9.62 0.63 5.89
N ILE A 128 9.62 -0.21 6.92
CA ILE A 128 10.36 0.01 8.17
C ILE A 128 11.24 -1.21 8.38
N ASP A 129 12.54 -1.00 8.40
CA ASP A 129 13.55 -2.06 8.42
C ASP A 129 13.29 -3.08 7.29
N ASN A 130 12.98 -4.32 7.63
CA ASN A 130 12.68 -5.40 6.68
C ASN A 130 11.18 -5.70 6.55
N GLN A 131 10.31 -4.87 7.16
CA GLN A 131 8.86 -5.09 7.14
C GLN A 131 8.15 -4.02 6.33
N GLY A 132 7.08 -4.41 5.65
CA GLY A 132 6.15 -3.51 4.98
C GLY A 132 4.89 -3.33 5.83
N ILE A 133 4.58 -2.10 6.22
CA ILE A 133 3.37 -1.76 6.96
C ILE A 133 2.39 -1.09 6.00
N PRO A 134 1.22 -1.69 5.69
CA PRO A 134 0.18 -1.00 4.94
C PRO A 134 -0.26 0.25 5.69
N ILE A 135 -0.17 1.42 5.04
CA ILE A 135 -0.51 2.71 5.66
C ILE A 135 -1.73 3.37 5.04
N TRP A 136 -2.06 2.97 3.82
CA TRP A 136 -3.23 3.47 3.11
C TRP A 136 -3.70 2.43 2.09
N PHE A 137 -5.00 2.27 1.94
CA PHE A 137 -5.58 1.47 0.87
C PHE A 137 -6.95 2.00 0.46
N SER A 138 -7.33 1.71 -0.77
CA SER A 138 -8.70 1.86 -1.24
C SER A 138 -9.02 0.77 -2.23
N THR A 139 -10.25 0.24 -2.15
CA THR A 139 -10.75 -0.80 -3.03
C THR A 139 -11.88 -0.26 -3.87
N GLU A 140 -11.75 -0.38 -5.18
CA GLU A 140 -12.78 0.02 -6.14
C GLU A 140 -13.27 -1.19 -6.94
N ARG A 141 -14.54 -1.15 -7.32
CA ARG A 141 -15.09 -2.13 -8.25
C ARG A 141 -14.77 -1.73 -9.68
N THR A 142 -14.11 -2.59 -10.41
CA THR A 142 -13.87 -2.37 -11.84
C THR A 142 -15.14 -2.69 -12.61
N LEU A 143 -15.59 -1.74 -13.42
CA LEU A 143 -16.69 -1.96 -14.37
C LEU A 143 -16.17 -2.90 -15.47
N ASN A 144 -16.79 -4.07 -15.57
CA ASN A 144 -16.55 -5.10 -16.62
C ASN A 144 -15.22 -5.87 -16.55
N ASN A 145 -15.30 -7.17 -16.56
CA ASN A 145 -14.30 -8.23 -16.90
C ASN A 145 -12.84 -7.77 -17.16
N CYS A 146 -12.36 -6.81 -16.37
CA CYS A 146 -11.06 -6.20 -16.52
C CYS A 146 -9.89 -7.19 -16.51
N HIS A 147 -10.05 -8.37 -15.87
CA HIS A 147 -9.00 -9.39 -15.87
C HIS A 147 -8.62 -9.89 -17.27
N GLN A 148 -9.60 -10.04 -18.17
CA GLN A 148 -9.33 -10.48 -19.53
C GLN A 148 -8.91 -9.33 -20.45
N GLU A 149 -9.44 -8.12 -20.24
CA GLU A 149 -9.09 -6.94 -21.03
C GLU A 149 -7.76 -6.31 -20.58
N ILE A 150 -7.41 -6.35 -19.29
CA ILE A 150 -6.11 -5.86 -18.81
C ILE A 150 -4.96 -6.73 -19.30
N GLN A 151 -5.17 -8.05 -19.42
CA GLN A 151 -4.18 -8.94 -20.04
C GLN A 151 -4.05 -8.73 -21.55
N LYS A 152 -5.14 -8.36 -22.25
CA LYS A 152 -5.15 -8.18 -23.71
C LYS A 152 -4.86 -6.73 -24.17
N HIS A 153 -5.25 -5.73 -23.40
CA HIS A 153 -5.12 -4.32 -23.76
C HIS A 153 -4.58 -3.50 -22.58
N SER A 154 -3.28 -3.48 -22.46
CA SER A 154 -2.48 -2.83 -21.39
C SER A 154 -2.67 -1.30 -21.23
N ARG A 155 -3.73 -0.68 -21.73
CA ARG A 155 -3.87 0.77 -21.83
C ARG A 155 -4.99 1.41 -21.00
N LYS A 156 -5.96 0.67 -20.48
CA LYS A 156 -6.99 1.27 -19.60
C LYS A 156 -6.50 1.31 -18.17
N ARG A 157 -6.30 2.49 -17.64
CA ARG A 157 -5.99 2.70 -16.23
C ARG A 157 -7.21 2.34 -15.40
N VAL A 158 -7.03 1.51 -14.40
CA VAL A 158 -8.09 1.09 -13.47
C VAL A 158 -8.51 2.26 -12.58
N PHE A 159 -7.52 3.07 -12.14
CA PHE A 159 -7.76 4.26 -11.34
C PHE A 159 -7.62 5.52 -12.17
N SER A 160 -8.48 6.51 -11.93
CA SER A 160 -8.31 7.84 -12.50
C SER A 160 -7.03 8.51 -11.97
N GLU A 161 -6.43 9.39 -12.76
CA GLU A 161 -5.26 10.17 -12.32
C GLU A 161 -5.56 10.96 -11.04
N GLY A 162 -6.72 11.62 -10.99
CA GLY A 162 -7.15 12.39 -9.83
C GLY A 162 -7.29 11.56 -8.56
N PHE A 163 -7.72 10.29 -8.68
CA PHE A 163 -7.80 9.37 -7.56
C PHE A 163 -6.41 9.05 -7.00
N ILE A 164 -5.44 8.71 -7.88
CA ILE A 164 -4.07 8.41 -7.45
C ILE A 164 -3.41 9.66 -6.83
N PHE A 165 -3.64 10.84 -7.39
CA PHE A 165 -3.11 12.09 -6.84
C PHE A 165 -3.65 12.40 -5.45
N LYS A 166 -4.97 12.18 -5.25
CA LYS A 166 -5.60 12.30 -3.93
C LYS A 166 -4.98 11.33 -2.94
N ALA A 167 -4.82 10.07 -3.31
CA ALA A 167 -4.20 9.05 -2.48
C ALA A 167 -2.76 9.40 -2.08
N VAL A 168 -1.95 9.88 -3.03
CA VAL A 168 -0.58 10.36 -2.76
C VAL A 168 -0.60 11.51 -1.74
N ASN A 169 -1.51 12.50 -1.91
CA ASN A 169 -1.63 13.60 -0.95
C ASN A 169 -1.98 13.10 0.45
N GLU A 170 -2.98 12.21 0.56
CA GLU A 170 -3.40 11.65 1.86
C GLU A 170 -2.25 10.89 2.56
N VAL A 171 -1.42 10.19 1.79
CA VAL A 171 -0.24 9.49 2.32
C VAL A 171 0.84 10.49 2.76
N ILE A 172 1.08 11.56 2.01
CA ILE A 172 2.02 12.62 2.40
C ILE A 172 1.56 13.28 3.69
N ASP A 173 0.27 13.63 3.79
CA ASP A 173 -0.31 14.25 4.97
C ASP A 173 -0.23 13.32 6.20
N LEU A 174 -0.46 12.03 5.99
CA LEU A 174 -0.34 11.00 7.02
C LEU A 174 1.09 10.90 7.58
N LEU A 175 2.09 11.01 6.72
CA LEU A 175 3.51 10.87 7.06
C LEU A 175 4.18 12.19 7.46
N SER A 176 3.50 13.33 7.27
CA SER A 176 4.06 14.66 7.57
C SER A 176 4.57 14.82 9.01
N PRO A 177 3.95 14.22 10.06
CA PRO A 177 4.47 14.34 11.42
C PRO A 177 5.87 13.75 11.63
N LEU A 178 6.30 12.85 10.74
CA LEU A 178 7.63 12.22 10.83
C LEU A 178 8.76 13.14 10.36
N ASN A 179 8.44 14.26 9.72
CA ASN A 179 9.39 15.27 9.21
C ASN A 179 10.59 14.66 8.46
N SER A 180 10.32 13.66 7.63
CA SER A 180 11.31 12.87 6.90
C SER A 180 11.11 13.00 5.39
N LYS A 181 12.17 12.74 4.62
CA LYS A 181 12.09 12.70 3.17
C LYS A 181 11.31 11.46 2.73
N ILE A 182 10.22 11.64 2.00
CA ILE A 182 9.39 10.55 1.47
C ILE A 182 9.89 10.19 0.08
N ILE A 183 10.09 8.89 -0.17
CA ILE A 183 10.47 8.31 -1.45
C ILE A 183 9.39 7.31 -1.86
N PHE A 184 8.65 7.60 -2.92
CA PHE A 184 7.68 6.67 -3.48
C PHE A 184 8.37 5.68 -4.42
N LEU A 185 8.09 4.38 -4.23
CA LEU A 185 8.51 3.31 -5.14
C LEU A 185 7.29 2.75 -5.83
N ALA A 186 7.36 2.53 -7.13
CA ALA A 186 6.29 1.85 -7.85
C ALA A 186 6.81 1.10 -9.09
N ASP A 187 6.02 0.12 -9.51
CA ASP A 187 6.20 -0.61 -10.75
C ASP A 187 5.94 0.31 -11.98
N ARG A 188 6.38 -0.15 -13.14
CA ARG A 188 6.18 0.48 -14.46
C ARG A 188 4.72 0.77 -14.81
N TRP A 189 3.76 0.11 -14.15
CA TRP A 189 2.33 0.34 -14.37
C TRP A 189 1.93 1.77 -13.95
N PHE A 190 2.52 2.27 -12.86
CA PHE A 190 2.31 3.63 -12.34
C PHE A 190 3.17 4.69 -13.05
N PHE A 191 4.08 4.29 -13.94
CA PHE A 191 4.97 5.20 -14.62
C PHE A 191 4.19 6.14 -15.55
N ASN A 192 3.96 7.37 -15.09
CA ASN A 192 3.21 8.41 -15.73
C ASN A 192 3.80 9.77 -15.39
N LEU A 193 4.09 10.55 -16.41
CA LEU A 193 4.73 11.85 -16.25
C LEU A 193 4.00 12.77 -15.28
N LYS A 194 2.67 12.91 -15.42
CA LYS A 194 1.86 13.76 -14.54
C LYS A 194 1.90 13.31 -13.08
N LEU A 195 1.99 11.98 -12.82
CA LEU A 195 2.13 11.48 -11.45
C LEU A 195 3.51 11.81 -10.89
N LEU A 196 4.56 11.68 -11.69
CA LEU A 196 5.94 12.02 -11.29
C LEU A 196 6.05 13.52 -10.98
N GLU A 197 5.51 14.37 -11.84
CA GLU A 197 5.42 15.83 -11.65
C GLU A 197 4.65 16.17 -10.37
N HIS A 198 3.52 15.50 -10.13
CA HIS A 198 2.71 15.70 -8.93
C HIS A 198 3.49 15.35 -7.64
N ILE A 199 4.15 14.19 -7.62
CA ILE A 199 4.98 13.75 -6.48
C ILE A 199 6.12 14.73 -6.23
N GLN A 200 6.83 15.13 -7.29
CA GLN A 200 7.94 16.08 -7.21
C GLN A 200 7.48 17.47 -6.75
N GLY A 201 6.33 17.94 -7.27
CA GLY A 201 5.72 19.21 -6.88
C GLY A 201 5.32 19.30 -5.42
N LYS A 202 5.19 18.14 -4.74
CA LYS A 202 4.96 18.04 -3.29
C LYS A 202 6.25 18.00 -2.45
N GLY A 203 7.42 18.18 -3.07
CA GLY A 203 8.71 18.12 -2.38
C GLY A 203 9.12 16.70 -1.96
N THR A 204 8.50 15.68 -2.54
CA THR A 204 8.81 14.28 -2.30
C THR A 204 9.59 13.68 -3.47
N TYR A 205 10.13 12.48 -3.27
CA TYR A 205 10.97 11.80 -4.26
C TYR A 205 10.25 10.56 -4.79
N TYR A 206 10.70 10.07 -5.95
CA TYR A 206 10.20 8.83 -6.52
C TYR A 206 11.32 8.00 -7.11
N CYS A 207 11.09 6.68 -7.16
CA CYS A 207 11.89 5.71 -7.89
C CYS A 207 10.92 4.71 -8.54
N PHE A 208 10.51 5.00 -9.78
CA PHE A 208 9.54 4.18 -10.51
C PHE A 208 10.24 3.44 -11.63
N ARG A 209 9.89 2.18 -11.80
CA ARG A 209 10.35 1.44 -12.95
C ARG A 209 9.77 2.04 -14.21
N ALA A 210 10.62 2.52 -15.11
CA ALA A 210 10.20 3.11 -16.38
C ALA A 210 9.77 2.04 -17.39
N LYS A 211 8.94 2.44 -18.35
CA LYS A 211 8.58 1.60 -19.50
C LYS A 211 9.71 1.66 -20.52
N GLU A 212 10.09 0.52 -21.08
CA GLU A 212 11.17 0.43 -22.08
C GLU A 212 10.94 1.31 -23.32
N ASN A 213 9.67 1.49 -23.68
CA ASN A 213 9.28 2.32 -24.84
C ASN A 213 9.10 3.81 -24.48
N SER A 214 9.47 4.25 -23.28
CA SER A 214 9.43 5.66 -22.92
C SER A 214 10.55 6.41 -23.66
N ASN A 215 10.19 7.49 -24.33
CA ASN A 215 11.17 8.38 -24.96
C ASN A 215 11.78 9.29 -23.89
N VAL A 216 13.08 9.30 -23.83
CA VAL A 216 13.86 10.18 -22.94
C VAL A 216 14.80 11.04 -23.77
N LYS A 217 15.00 12.25 -23.29
CA LYS A 217 16.01 13.16 -23.81
C LYS A 217 17.27 13.00 -22.97
N PHE A 218 18.40 12.82 -23.59
CA PHE A 218 19.69 12.78 -22.92
C PHE A 218 20.76 13.47 -23.76
N LEU A 219 21.79 13.92 -23.08
CA LEU A 219 22.91 14.60 -23.69
C LEU A 219 24.01 13.57 -23.98
N LEU A 220 24.35 13.43 -25.27
CA LEU A 220 25.57 12.74 -25.69
C LEU A 220 26.68 13.74 -25.83
N TYR A 221 27.81 13.42 -25.21
CA TYR A 221 29.05 14.12 -25.40
C TYR A 221 29.88 13.35 -26.43
N ASP A 222 30.00 13.89 -27.65
CA ASP A 222 30.92 13.34 -28.61
C ASP A 222 32.10 14.33 -28.74
N LYS A 223 33.26 13.84 -28.40
CA LYS A 223 34.61 14.42 -28.40
C LYS A 223 34.77 15.95 -28.23
N LYS A 224 33.84 16.81 -28.65
CA LYS A 224 33.85 18.26 -28.47
C LYS A 224 32.48 18.91 -28.51
N GLU A 225 31.42 18.22 -28.90
CA GLU A 225 30.09 18.81 -29.05
C GLU A 225 29.05 18.11 -28.21
N LYS A 226 28.12 18.90 -27.68
CA LYS A 226 27.02 18.46 -26.84
C LYS A 226 25.79 18.29 -27.73
N HIS A 227 25.37 17.05 -27.96
CA HIS A 227 24.18 16.76 -28.77
C HIS A 227 23.02 16.31 -27.89
N GLU A 228 21.85 16.91 -28.07
CA GLU A 228 20.61 16.44 -27.47
C GLU A 228 19.98 15.33 -28.32
N ILE A 229 19.74 14.19 -27.72
CA ILE A 229 19.16 13.04 -28.43
C ILE A 229 17.90 12.58 -27.72
N TYR A 230 16.83 12.36 -28.48
CA TYR A 230 15.63 11.68 -28.05
C TYR A 230 15.68 10.23 -28.48
N ARG A 231 15.65 9.31 -27.51
CA ARG A 231 15.65 7.85 -27.75
C ARG A 231 14.74 7.14 -26.76
N ASN A 232 14.29 5.96 -27.13
CA ASN A 232 13.64 5.03 -26.22
C ASN A 232 14.61 4.58 -25.14
N LEU A 233 14.10 4.33 -23.91
CA LEU A 233 14.89 3.76 -22.82
C LEU A 233 15.51 2.41 -23.21
N SER A 234 14.85 1.62 -24.06
CA SER A 234 15.40 0.37 -24.60
C SER A 234 16.75 0.54 -25.29
N TYR A 235 17.01 1.73 -25.88
CA TYR A 235 18.31 2.04 -26.50
C TYR A 235 19.45 2.07 -25.48
N LEU A 236 19.17 2.44 -24.23
CA LEU A 236 20.15 2.48 -23.15
C LEU A 236 20.50 1.08 -22.62
N HIS A 237 19.62 0.10 -22.86
CA HIS A 237 19.77 -1.30 -22.45
C HIS A 237 20.45 -2.19 -23.50
N SER A 238 20.81 -1.66 -24.67
CA SER A 238 21.35 -2.46 -25.78
C SER A 238 22.69 -3.16 -25.48
N ASN A 239 23.39 -2.81 -24.40
CA ASN A 239 24.60 -3.46 -23.95
C ASN A 239 24.30 -4.42 -22.77
N LYS A 240 24.05 -5.67 -23.08
CA LYS A 240 23.57 -6.73 -22.16
C LYS A 240 24.49 -7.08 -20.98
N HIS A 241 25.68 -6.49 -20.84
CA HIS A 241 26.70 -6.99 -19.90
C HIS A 241 27.13 -5.99 -18.81
N HIS A 242 26.64 -4.76 -18.81
CA HIS A 242 27.04 -3.78 -17.78
C HIS A 242 25.85 -2.93 -17.35
N SER A 243 25.55 -2.92 -16.06
CA SER A 243 24.66 -1.92 -15.46
C SER A 243 25.31 -0.55 -15.62
N LYS A 244 24.68 0.37 -16.35
CA LYS A 244 25.12 1.75 -16.50
C LYS A 244 24.17 2.67 -15.76
N TYR A 245 24.72 3.53 -14.92
CA TYR A 245 23.98 4.62 -14.30
C TYR A 245 23.96 5.81 -15.22
N TYR A 246 22.79 6.27 -15.60
CA TYR A 246 22.57 7.48 -16.35
C TYR A 246 21.92 8.51 -15.46
N LYS A 247 22.62 9.61 -15.24
CA LYS A 247 22.15 10.72 -14.42
C LYS A 247 21.47 11.79 -15.29
N ASP A 248 20.45 12.43 -14.70
CA ASP A 248 19.81 13.62 -15.29
C ASP A 248 19.20 13.39 -16.69
N LEU A 249 18.63 12.20 -16.93
CA LEU A 249 17.85 11.96 -18.13
C LEU A 249 16.53 12.74 -18.05
N GLU A 250 16.28 13.57 -19.05
CA GLU A 250 15.09 14.39 -19.12
C GLU A 250 13.92 13.60 -19.72
N LEU A 251 12.79 13.57 -19.02
CA LEU A 251 11.52 13.04 -19.48
C LEU A 251 10.45 14.11 -19.31
N GLY A 252 10.18 14.86 -20.38
CA GLY A 252 9.35 16.06 -20.30
C GLY A 252 9.99 17.10 -19.37
N VAL A 253 9.31 17.40 -18.25
CA VAL A 253 9.82 18.30 -17.21
C VAL A 253 10.46 17.57 -16.03
N CYS A 254 10.51 16.24 -16.07
CA CYS A 254 11.08 15.41 -15.00
C CYS A 254 12.45 14.87 -15.40
N TYR A 255 13.36 14.78 -14.44
CA TYR A 255 14.66 14.15 -14.62
C TYR A 255 14.63 12.72 -14.09
N LEU A 256 15.17 11.80 -14.88
CA LEU A 256 15.29 10.40 -14.53
C LEU A 256 16.74 10.04 -14.25
N ASN A 257 16.93 9.21 -13.25
CA ASN A 257 18.17 8.48 -13.04
C ASN A 257 17.91 7.01 -13.37
N VAL A 258 18.68 6.43 -14.25
CA VAL A 258 18.57 5.04 -14.69
C VAL A 258 19.81 4.30 -14.24
N ILE A 259 19.59 3.17 -13.55
CA ILE A 259 20.64 2.28 -13.04
C ILE A 259 20.76 1.07 -13.96
#